data_ad16e6f7dba373a774c02cf263547947
#
_entry.id   ad16e6f7dba373a774c02cf263547947
#
_cell.length_a   1.000
_cell.length_b   1.000
_cell.length_c   1.000
_cell.angle_alpha   90.00
_cell.angle_beta   90.00
_cell.angle_gamma   90.00
#
_symmetry.space_group_name_H-M   'P 1'
#
loop_
_entity.id
_entity.type
_entity.pdbx_description
1 polymer ?
#
loop_
_entity_poly.entity_id
_entity_poly.type
_entity_poly.pdbx_seq_one_letter_code
_entity_poly.pdbx_strand_id
1 'polypeptide(L)'
;MATHADEALEIIENPTEDERNILSNFSYKENIAYIHTDQRAMPKNKKAWSSWNSSIDDKNLEKNSITYWLNLLQNLKCDENIFLTLNPYFNIDEKKILRKVKFTHPYYDQKALDAQSELVKIQNKKDLLFCGSYFGYGFHEDGIKSSIEMLQNLDD
;
A
#
# COMPACT_ATOMS: atom_id res chain seq x y z
N MET A 1 5.63 -5.53 -16.85
CA MET A 1 4.56 -5.78 -15.87
C MET A 1 4.79 -4.84 -14.69
N ALA A 2 3.90 -3.86 -14.51
CA ALA A 2 3.98 -2.83 -13.46
C ALA A 2 2.70 -2.86 -12.60
N THR A 3 2.34 -4.04 -12.12
CA THR A 3 1.17 -4.34 -11.28
C THR A 3 1.64 -4.87 -9.92
N HIS A 4 0.74 -5.28 -9.06
CA HIS A 4 1.11 -6.14 -7.93
C HIS A 4 1.70 -7.47 -8.41
N ALA A 5 2.53 -8.12 -7.60
CA ALA A 5 3.16 -9.39 -7.99
C ALA A 5 2.14 -10.54 -8.19
N ASP A 6 1.11 -10.61 -7.35
CA ASP A 6 -0.01 -11.54 -7.47
C ASP A 6 -0.81 -11.31 -8.76
N GLU A 7 -1.14 -10.03 -9.06
CA GLU A 7 -1.82 -9.65 -10.30
C GLU A 7 -0.95 -9.95 -11.53
N ALA A 8 0.37 -9.71 -11.46
CA ALA A 8 1.29 -10.08 -12.52
C ALA A 8 1.22 -11.57 -12.83
N LEU A 9 1.22 -12.41 -11.78
CA LEU A 9 1.12 -13.85 -11.92
C LEU A 9 -0.21 -14.31 -12.53
N GLU A 10 -1.31 -13.63 -12.21
CA GLU A 10 -2.64 -13.89 -12.78
C GLU A 10 -2.75 -13.52 -14.27
N ILE A 11 -2.05 -12.44 -14.69
CA ILE A 11 -2.08 -11.95 -16.07
C ILE A 11 -1.25 -12.84 -17.01
N ILE A 12 -0.18 -13.48 -16.52
CA ILE A 12 0.70 -14.33 -17.35
C ILE A 12 -0.03 -15.63 -17.71
N GLU A 13 -0.32 -15.80 -18.99
CA GLU A 13 -1.07 -16.97 -19.47
C GLU A 13 -0.37 -18.31 -19.16
N ASN A 14 0.97 -18.37 -19.34
CA ASN A 14 1.77 -19.59 -19.10
C ASN A 14 3.03 -19.23 -18.30
N PRO A 15 2.88 -18.94 -16.99
CA PRO A 15 4.02 -18.57 -16.16
C PRO A 15 5.01 -19.74 -16.02
N THR A 16 6.29 -19.43 -16.05
CA THR A 16 7.36 -20.37 -15.75
C THR A 16 7.32 -20.82 -14.30
N GLU A 17 8.07 -21.86 -13.97
CA GLU A 17 8.21 -22.34 -12.59
C GLU A 17 8.83 -21.25 -11.68
N ASP A 18 9.86 -20.56 -12.17
CA ASP A 18 10.49 -19.45 -11.44
C ASP A 18 9.53 -18.30 -11.20
N GLU A 19 8.76 -17.87 -12.22
CA GLU A 19 7.74 -16.82 -12.08
C GLU A 19 6.69 -17.21 -11.03
N ARG A 20 6.19 -18.46 -11.05
CA ARG A 20 5.25 -18.94 -10.03
C ARG A 20 5.87 -18.92 -8.63
N ASN A 21 7.06 -19.50 -8.49
CA ASN A 21 7.72 -19.66 -7.20
C ASN A 21 8.09 -18.31 -6.58
N ILE A 22 8.54 -17.34 -7.39
CA ILE A 22 8.98 -16.05 -6.90
C ILE A 22 7.79 -15.12 -6.64
N LEU A 23 6.91 -14.94 -7.62
CA LEU A 23 5.80 -13.96 -7.51
C LEU A 23 4.76 -14.38 -6.47
N SER A 24 4.54 -15.68 -6.24
CA SER A 24 3.59 -16.17 -5.22
C SER A 24 4.02 -15.91 -3.77
N ASN A 25 5.27 -15.53 -3.53
CA ASN A 25 5.74 -15.18 -2.18
C ASN A 25 5.34 -13.77 -1.74
N PHE A 26 4.86 -12.93 -2.66
CA PHE A 26 4.37 -11.60 -2.33
C PHE A 26 2.88 -11.70 -1.99
N SER A 27 2.56 -11.47 -0.74
CA SER A 27 1.18 -11.47 -0.26
C SER A 27 0.66 -10.04 -0.09
N TYR A 28 -0.65 -9.86 -0.26
CA TYR A 28 -1.31 -8.57 -0.14
C TYR A 28 -2.44 -8.65 0.87
N LYS A 29 -2.52 -7.66 1.76
CA LYS A 29 -3.58 -7.56 2.76
C LYS A 29 -4.58 -6.49 2.36
N GLU A 30 -5.85 -6.84 2.51
CA GLU A 30 -6.95 -5.91 2.30
C GLU A 30 -6.97 -4.85 3.40
N ASN A 31 -7.14 -3.61 2.99
CA ASN A 31 -7.35 -2.47 3.86
C ASN A 31 -8.58 -1.68 3.40
N ILE A 32 -9.37 -1.24 4.36
CA ILE A 32 -10.54 -0.40 4.10
C ILE A 32 -10.19 1.02 4.50
N ALA A 33 -10.23 1.93 3.53
CA ALA A 33 -10.04 3.36 3.73
C ALA A 33 -11.38 4.09 3.72
N TYR A 34 -11.60 4.92 4.72
CA TYR A 34 -12.73 5.82 4.82
C TYR A 34 -12.26 7.25 4.61
N ILE A 35 -12.79 7.94 3.60
CA ILE A 35 -12.66 9.38 3.46
C ILE A 35 -13.86 9.99 4.15
N HIS A 36 -13.65 10.85 5.14
CA HIS A 36 -14.70 11.36 6.01
C HIS A 36 -14.37 12.73 6.64
N THR A 37 -15.35 13.33 7.28
CA THR A 37 -15.22 14.61 8.01
C THR A 37 -15.41 14.45 9.53
N ASP A 38 -15.42 13.21 10.02
CA ASP A 38 -15.62 12.93 11.44
C ASP A 38 -14.35 13.18 12.27
N GLN A 39 -14.33 14.31 12.99
CA GLN A 39 -13.20 14.72 13.83
C GLN A 39 -12.93 13.80 15.03
N ARG A 40 -13.86 12.88 15.36
CA ARG A 40 -13.66 11.91 16.45
C ARG A 40 -12.53 10.90 16.16
N ALA A 41 -12.14 10.77 14.90
CA ALA A 41 -10.98 9.99 14.47
C ALA A 41 -9.63 10.62 14.86
N MET A 42 -9.65 11.88 15.29
CA MET A 42 -8.47 12.65 15.63
C MET A 42 -8.28 12.78 17.15
N PRO A 43 -7.06 13.08 17.62
CA PRO A 43 -6.82 13.39 19.04
C PRO A 43 -7.77 14.48 19.56
N LYS A 44 -8.26 14.33 20.81
CA LYS A 44 -9.14 15.33 21.44
C LYS A 44 -8.50 16.71 21.51
N ASN A 45 -7.19 16.76 21.76
CA ASN A 45 -6.43 18.00 21.74
C ASN A 45 -6.03 18.37 20.30
N LYS A 46 -6.63 19.40 19.74
CA LYS A 46 -6.33 19.86 18.38
C LYS A 46 -4.87 20.25 18.16
N LYS A 47 -4.16 20.66 19.22
CA LYS A 47 -2.71 20.98 19.12
C LYS A 47 -1.84 19.76 18.85
N ALA A 48 -2.37 18.55 19.09
CA ALA A 48 -1.70 17.30 18.81
C ALA A 48 -2.00 16.76 17.40
N TRP A 49 -2.82 17.46 16.61
CA TRP A 49 -3.12 17.01 15.26
C TRP A 49 -1.90 17.11 14.36
N SER A 50 -1.63 16.04 13.68
CA SER A 50 -0.55 15.88 12.69
C SER A 50 -1.14 15.45 11.35
N SER A 51 -0.35 15.50 10.28
CA SER A 51 -0.76 14.93 8.99
C SER A 51 -1.01 13.42 9.09
N TRP A 52 -0.31 12.73 10.00
CA TRP A 52 -0.45 11.31 10.33
C TRP A 52 -0.74 11.15 11.82
N ASN A 53 -1.81 10.43 12.14
CA ASN A 53 -2.20 10.15 13.53
C ASN A 53 -2.47 8.66 13.67
N SER A 54 -1.73 8.01 14.56
CA SER A 54 -1.98 6.61 14.92
C SER A 54 -2.83 6.56 16.19
N SER A 55 -3.82 5.71 16.21
CA SER A 55 -4.65 5.43 17.38
C SER A 55 -4.74 3.93 17.63
N ILE A 56 -4.73 3.55 18.91
CA ILE A 56 -4.79 2.17 19.37
C ILE A 56 -6.01 2.05 20.28
N ASP A 57 -6.72 0.92 20.21
CA ASP A 57 -7.83 0.63 21.10
C ASP A 57 -7.28 0.27 22.50
N ASP A 58 -7.64 1.05 23.51
CA ASP A 58 -7.21 0.82 24.90
C ASP A 58 -7.63 -0.55 25.45
N LYS A 59 -8.67 -1.17 24.86
CA LYS A 59 -9.20 -2.48 25.27
C LYS A 59 -8.58 -3.64 24.49
N ASN A 60 -8.02 -3.36 23.32
CA ASN A 60 -7.38 -4.36 22.48
C ASN A 60 -6.24 -3.72 21.70
N LEU A 61 -5.02 -3.85 22.22
CA LEU A 61 -3.81 -3.23 21.68
C LEU A 61 -3.44 -3.73 20.26
N GLU A 62 -4.02 -4.85 19.81
CA GLU A 62 -3.84 -5.32 18.43
C GLU A 62 -4.67 -4.52 17.42
N LYS A 63 -5.72 -3.83 17.89
CA LYS A 63 -6.55 -2.98 17.06
C LYS A 63 -5.96 -1.58 17.00
N ASN A 64 -5.49 -1.22 15.84
CA ASN A 64 -4.99 0.11 15.55
C ASN A 64 -5.63 0.67 14.28
N SER A 65 -5.63 1.98 14.15
CA SER A 65 -5.99 2.66 12.93
C SER A 65 -5.07 3.86 12.70
N ILE A 66 -4.92 4.21 11.43
CA ILE A 66 -4.15 5.39 11.02
C ILE A 66 -5.12 6.36 10.39
N THR A 67 -5.10 7.59 10.87
CA THR A 67 -5.90 8.70 10.32
C THR A 67 -4.97 9.76 9.74
N TYR A 68 -5.13 10.03 8.46
CA TYR A 68 -4.46 11.11 7.75
C TYR A 68 -5.35 12.34 7.76
N TRP A 69 -4.81 13.47 8.16
CA TRP A 69 -5.47 14.77 7.99
C TRP A 69 -5.08 15.34 6.63
N LEU A 70 -5.96 15.18 5.65
CA LEU A 70 -5.64 15.49 4.25
C LEU A 70 -5.42 16.98 4.00
N ASN A 71 -6.09 17.87 4.76
CA ASN A 71 -5.87 19.31 4.64
C ASN A 71 -4.42 19.70 4.88
N LEU A 72 -3.79 19.12 5.91
CA LEU A 72 -2.38 19.37 6.20
C LEU A 72 -1.47 18.58 5.27
N LEU A 73 -1.78 17.30 5.02
CA LEU A 73 -0.95 16.40 4.22
C LEU A 73 -0.82 16.85 2.76
N GLN A 74 -1.93 17.34 2.18
CA GLN A 74 -2.01 17.72 0.76
C GLN A 74 -2.18 19.22 0.54
N ASN A 75 -2.06 20.02 1.61
CA ASN A 75 -2.26 21.48 1.56
C ASN A 75 -3.59 21.89 0.90
N LEU A 76 -4.69 21.19 1.26
CA LEU A 76 -6.01 21.45 0.69
C LEU A 76 -6.52 22.83 1.14
N LYS A 77 -7.05 23.59 0.18
CA LYS A 77 -7.64 24.92 0.41
C LYS A 77 -9.15 24.81 0.58
N CYS A 78 -9.58 24.14 1.65
CA CYS A 78 -11.00 24.04 2.02
C CYS A 78 -11.17 24.23 3.53
N ASP A 79 -12.31 24.74 3.94
CA ASP A 79 -12.62 25.06 5.35
C ASP A 79 -12.98 23.79 6.14
N GLU A 80 -13.49 22.77 5.46
CA GLU A 80 -13.86 21.51 6.08
C GLU A 80 -12.63 20.61 6.27
N ASN A 81 -12.51 20.00 7.47
CA ASN A 81 -11.45 19.04 7.71
C ASN A 81 -11.79 17.69 7.08
N ILE A 82 -10.94 17.22 6.19
CA ILE A 82 -11.07 15.94 5.50
C ILE A 82 -10.03 14.98 6.04
N PHE A 83 -10.49 13.79 6.42
CA PHE A 83 -9.67 12.72 6.96
C PHE A 83 -9.75 11.49 6.07
N LEU A 84 -8.67 10.73 6.05
CA LEU A 84 -8.65 9.36 5.54
C LEU A 84 -8.23 8.45 6.68
N THR A 85 -9.12 7.55 7.10
CA THR A 85 -8.82 6.57 8.15
C THR A 85 -8.75 5.17 7.57
N LEU A 86 -7.63 4.49 7.83
CA LEU A 86 -7.43 3.09 7.46
C LEU A 86 -7.88 2.18 8.61
N ASN A 87 -8.70 1.19 8.28
CA ASN A 87 -9.17 0.13 9.17
C ASN A 87 -9.63 0.66 10.54
N PRO A 88 -10.58 1.59 10.60
CA PRO A 88 -11.03 2.15 11.87
C PRO A 88 -11.57 1.05 12.79
N TYR A 89 -11.07 0.97 14.03
CA TYR A 89 -11.60 0.08 15.07
C TYR A 89 -12.80 0.70 15.81
N PHE A 90 -13.15 1.91 15.46
CA PHE A 90 -14.28 2.68 15.98
C PHE A 90 -15.28 3.02 14.87
N ASN A 91 -16.51 3.36 15.23
CA ASN A 91 -17.52 3.73 14.26
C ASN A 91 -17.35 5.19 13.82
N ILE A 92 -17.11 5.39 12.52
CA ILE A 92 -17.21 6.70 11.86
C ILE A 92 -18.71 6.99 11.63
N ASP A 93 -19.14 8.22 11.87
CA ASP A 93 -20.51 8.64 11.61
C ASP A 93 -20.81 8.50 10.11
N GLU A 94 -21.81 7.66 9.77
CA GLU A 94 -22.18 7.37 8.39
C GLU A 94 -22.51 8.62 7.59
N LYS A 95 -23.12 9.64 8.24
CA LYS A 95 -23.45 10.92 7.61
C LYS A 95 -22.22 11.76 7.23
N LYS A 96 -21.08 11.42 7.80
CA LYS A 96 -19.78 12.09 7.57
C LYS A 96 -18.86 11.32 6.66
N ILE A 97 -19.26 10.13 6.21
CA ILE A 97 -18.48 9.35 5.25
C ILE A 97 -18.71 9.92 3.85
N LEU A 98 -17.64 10.40 3.23
CA LEU A 98 -17.64 10.88 1.85
C LEU A 98 -17.44 9.72 0.88
N ARG A 99 -16.53 8.80 1.22
CA ARG A 99 -16.22 7.64 0.39
C ARG A 99 -15.62 6.51 1.22
N LYS A 100 -15.94 5.28 0.84
CA LYS A 100 -15.29 4.06 1.34
C LYS A 100 -14.60 3.39 0.17
N VAL A 101 -13.32 3.05 0.33
CA VAL A 101 -12.50 2.42 -0.71
C VAL A 101 -11.79 1.22 -0.10
N LYS A 102 -11.73 0.14 -0.85
CA LYS A 102 -11.01 -1.07 -0.53
C LYS A 102 -9.69 -1.05 -1.31
N PHE A 103 -8.57 -1.24 -0.61
CA PHE A 103 -7.25 -1.36 -1.19
C PHE A 103 -6.59 -2.65 -0.73
N THR A 104 -5.69 -3.15 -1.54
CA THR A 104 -4.74 -4.18 -1.13
C THR A 104 -3.35 -3.56 -1.01
N HIS A 105 -2.66 -3.87 0.09
CA HIS A 105 -1.30 -3.39 0.34
C HIS A 105 -0.37 -4.58 0.49
N PRO A 106 0.86 -4.50 -0.03
CA PRO A 106 1.84 -5.56 0.12
C PRO A 106 2.13 -5.81 1.60
N TYR A 107 2.25 -7.06 1.95
CA TYR A 107 2.64 -7.50 3.28
C TYR A 107 4.03 -8.14 3.22
N TYR A 108 5.00 -7.50 3.85
CA TYR A 108 6.38 -7.91 3.84
C TYR A 108 6.67 -8.85 5.01
N ASP A 109 6.54 -10.15 4.78
CA ASP A 109 7.06 -11.18 5.65
C ASP A 109 8.46 -11.64 5.18
N GLN A 110 9.05 -12.60 5.88
CA GLN A 110 10.36 -13.11 5.51
C GLN A 110 10.38 -13.71 4.10
N LYS A 111 9.28 -14.36 3.67
CA LYS A 111 9.18 -14.95 2.34
C LYS A 111 9.24 -13.90 1.24
N ALA A 112 8.51 -12.78 1.44
CA ALA A 112 8.54 -11.66 0.50
C ALA A 112 9.93 -11.03 0.41
N LEU A 113 10.61 -10.85 1.55
CA LEU A 113 11.98 -10.30 1.59
C LEU A 113 12.99 -11.23 0.91
N ASP A 114 12.89 -12.53 1.14
CA ASP A 114 13.76 -13.51 0.48
C ASP A 114 13.52 -13.54 -1.03
N ALA A 115 12.24 -13.48 -1.45
CA ALA A 115 11.85 -13.48 -2.85
C ALA A 115 12.33 -12.23 -3.61
N GLN A 116 12.51 -11.09 -2.95
CA GLN A 116 13.04 -9.88 -3.60
C GLN A 116 14.41 -10.12 -4.25
N SER A 117 15.30 -10.87 -3.59
CA SER A 117 16.61 -11.20 -4.13
C SER A 117 16.56 -12.10 -5.37
N GLU A 118 15.45 -12.81 -5.55
CA GLU A 118 15.23 -13.75 -6.63
C GLU A 118 14.56 -13.11 -7.86
N LEU A 119 14.00 -11.89 -7.73
CA LEU A 119 13.29 -11.20 -8.83
C LEU A 119 14.15 -10.99 -10.08
N VAL A 120 15.45 -10.91 -9.92
CA VAL A 120 16.40 -10.81 -11.07
C VAL A 120 16.33 -12.04 -11.97
N LYS A 121 15.99 -13.20 -11.44
CA LYS A 121 15.93 -14.47 -12.21
C LYS A 121 14.79 -14.49 -13.23
N ILE A 122 13.74 -13.71 -13.01
CA ILE A 122 12.57 -13.67 -13.91
C ILE A 122 12.60 -12.49 -14.87
N GLN A 123 13.58 -11.59 -14.72
CA GLN A 123 13.70 -10.45 -15.64
C GLN A 123 14.10 -10.89 -17.04
N ASN A 124 13.51 -10.24 -18.05
CA ASN A 124 13.79 -10.46 -19.46
C ASN A 124 13.66 -11.94 -19.91
N LYS A 125 12.74 -12.68 -19.29
CA LYS A 125 12.36 -14.02 -19.74
C LYS A 125 11.12 -13.95 -20.60
N LYS A 126 11.15 -14.57 -21.79
CA LYS A 126 10.03 -14.53 -22.76
C LYS A 126 9.53 -13.09 -23.04
N ASP A 127 10.45 -12.13 -23.16
CA ASP A 127 10.15 -10.72 -23.40
C ASP A 127 9.27 -10.07 -22.30
N LEU A 128 9.28 -10.65 -21.08
CA LEU A 128 8.59 -10.10 -19.92
C LEU A 128 9.59 -9.42 -18.98
N LEU A 129 9.22 -8.22 -18.55
CA LEU A 129 9.94 -7.42 -17.58
C LEU A 129 9.01 -7.05 -16.45
N PHE A 130 9.52 -7.08 -15.22
CA PHE A 130 8.77 -6.80 -14.00
C PHE A 130 9.35 -5.58 -13.29
N CYS A 131 8.47 -4.72 -12.80
CA CYS A 131 8.81 -3.61 -11.92
C CYS A 131 7.62 -3.34 -10.99
N GLY A 132 7.89 -2.65 -9.90
CA GLY A 132 6.86 -2.29 -8.94
C GLY A 132 7.45 -2.04 -7.56
N SER A 133 6.62 -1.53 -6.66
CA SER A 133 7.04 -1.21 -5.30
C SER A 133 7.44 -2.45 -4.48
N TYR A 134 7.05 -3.66 -4.91
CA TYR A 134 7.42 -4.92 -4.27
C TYR A 134 8.90 -5.32 -4.48
N PHE A 135 9.63 -4.61 -5.35
CA PHE A 135 11.09 -4.70 -5.46
C PHE A 135 11.81 -4.04 -4.28
N GLY A 136 11.12 -3.24 -3.49
CA GLY A 136 11.59 -2.58 -2.27
C GLY A 136 10.59 -2.72 -1.14
N TYR A 137 10.36 -1.65 -0.41
CA TYR A 137 9.50 -1.65 0.79
C TYR A 137 8.09 -1.12 0.55
N GLY A 138 7.66 -1.00 -0.71
CA GLY A 138 6.30 -0.60 -1.06
C GLY A 138 6.09 0.90 -1.23
N PHE A 139 7.16 1.69 -1.29
CA PHE A 139 7.08 3.13 -1.51
C PHE A 139 7.04 3.48 -3.01
N HIS A 140 6.56 4.68 -3.33
CA HIS A 140 6.55 5.18 -4.71
C HIS A 140 7.96 5.22 -5.32
N GLU A 141 8.95 5.57 -4.51
CA GLU A 141 10.36 5.59 -4.91
C GLU A 141 10.86 4.20 -5.33
N ASP A 142 10.46 3.14 -4.60
CA ASP A 142 10.81 1.77 -4.95
C ASP A 142 10.26 1.38 -6.33
N GLY A 143 9.03 1.82 -6.63
CA GLY A 143 8.40 1.60 -7.93
C GLY A 143 9.17 2.27 -9.07
N ILE A 144 9.56 3.54 -8.89
CA ILE A 144 10.33 4.30 -9.88
C ILE A 144 11.72 3.69 -10.05
N LYS A 145 12.41 3.40 -8.94
CA LYS A 145 13.74 2.80 -8.94
C LYS A 145 13.76 1.46 -9.68
N SER A 146 12.82 0.58 -9.35
CA SER A 146 12.71 -0.73 -10.02
C SER A 146 12.44 -0.60 -11.52
N SER A 147 11.70 0.43 -11.94
CA SER A 147 11.42 0.68 -13.36
C SER A 147 12.69 1.12 -14.10
N ILE A 148 13.53 1.95 -13.48
CA ILE A 148 14.81 2.40 -14.05
C ILE A 148 15.77 1.21 -14.15
N GLU A 149 15.90 0.41 -13.09
CA GLU A 149 16.75 -0.78 -13.05
C GLU A 149 16.30 -1.84 -14.08
N MET A 150 14.97 -2.00 -14.25
CA MET A 150 14.40 -2.88 -15.26
C MET A 150 14.81 -2.48 -16.68
N LEU A 151 14.81 -1.18 -17.00
CA LEU A 151 15.19 -0.69 -18.33
C LEU A 151 16.67 -0.93 -18.65
N GLN A 152 17.54 -0.90 -17.65
CA GLN A 152 18.97 -1.22 -17.82
C GLN A 152 19.19 -2.68 -18.25
N ASN A 153 18.27 -3.58 -17.92
CA ASN A 153 18.33 -4.98 -18.37
C ASN A 153 17.85 -5.19 -19.83
N LEU A 154 17.40 -4.13 -20.52
CA LEU A 154 17.04 -4.22 -21.94
C LEU A 154 18.24 -3.97 -22.88
N ASP A 155 19.27 -3.29 -22.38
CA ASP A 155 20.43 -2.87 -23.19
C ASP A 155 21.54 -3.93 -23.22
N ASP A 156 21.39 -5.04 -22.50
CA ASP A 156 22.26 -6.22 -22.49
C ASP A 156 21.64 -7.40 -23.27
#